data_d20503086bd1439cefc0ef03b5205112
#
_entry.id   d20503086bd1439cefc0ef03b5205112
#
_cell.length_a   1.000
_cell.length_b   1.000
_cell.length_c   1.000
_cell.angle_alpha   90.00
_cell.angle_beta   90.00
_cell.angle_gamma   90.00
#
_symmetry.space_group_name_H-M   'P 1'
#
loop_
_entity.id
_entity.type
_entity.pdbx_description
1 polymer ?
#
loop_
_entity_poly.entity_id
_entity_poly.type
_entity_poly.pdbx_seq_one_letter_code
_entity_poly.pdbx_strand_id
1 'polypeptide(L)'
;MALRINPNFYLITGSLFWVLYSFFHIILLFEDQTYYSPTYRLIYLILLGSFVFSFYKYYDLVFPKISRKVIFTNFFKLFIYSVKAIFPVILIYILYLFKIGDNFIYSPIFSNFINEFVTGISLLFLIINFIFFKRLILFEATSIMKSIFLLFQYGAIIIFLFDIIFNFYPSPFYQYFFGLLFMVGAILFFNQKWIAYLHFDQKWKTILICFFLLGSNILIYQFFSLNNQFFTPYFDIQSLLFFILLIAFNFSYISISVLINLFNLPTSPVFDDIENERYIARKVQENLIPNSLPNSKKLKITSSYMPHYALGGDYYDYISLGEGKFLICIADVSGKGIPAALLMSNVQASLRTMVRHSSNLKKIVEELNFQINLRGLSERFVSIFLAIYDYKSQVLEYV
;
A
#
# COMPACT_ATOMS: atom_id res chain seq x y z
N MET A 1 8.02 -16.52 21.38
CA MET A 1 8.02 -15.10 21.83
C MET A 1 9.09 -14.38 21.04
N ALA A 2 8.76 -13.76 19.90
CA ALA A 2 9.75 -13.05 19.09
C ALA A 2 10.07 -11.74 19.82
N LEU A 3 11.32 -11.57 20.25
CA LEU A 3 11.85 -10.31 20.80
C LEU A 3 11.53 -9.18 19.79
N ARG A 4 10.61 -8.29 20.15
CA ARG A 4 10.36 -7.07 19.39
C ARG A 4 11.57 -6.16 19.57
N ILE A 5 12.53 -6.27 18.63
CA ILE A 5 13.70 -5.39 18.62
C ILE A 5 13.18 -3.96 18.38
N ASN A 6 13.61 -3.03 19.22
CA ASN A 6 13.25 -1.61 19.09
C ASN A 6 13.78 -1.08 17.76
N PRO A 7 12.96 -0.39 16.92
CA PRO A 7 13.44 0.21 15.69
C PRO A 7 14.68 1.07 15.85
N ASN A 8 14.79 1.80 16.95
CA ASN A 8 15.95 2.65 17.26
C ASN A 8 17.27 1.86 17.32
N PHE A 9 17.24 0.56 17.63
CA PHE A 9 18.42 -0.29 17.56
C PHE A 9 19.01 -0.32 16.14
N TYR A 10 18.17 -0.50 15.14
CA TYR A 10 18.61 -0.52 13.75
C TYR A 10 19.06 0.86 13.24
N LEU A 11 18.46 1.93 13.74
CA LEU A 11 18.91 3.30 13.44
C LEU A 11 20.33 3.53 13.96
N ILE A 12 20.57 3.19 15.23
CA ILE A 12 21.88 3.37 15.89
C ILE A 12 22.94 2.49 15.22
N THR A 13 22.66 1.21 15.01
CA THR A 13 23.59 0.27 14.36
C THR A 13 23.91 0.69 12.92
N GLY A 14 22.89 1.13 12.16
CA GLY A 14 23.10 1.62 10.80
C GLY A 14 23.97 2.87 10.77
N SER A 15 23.74 3.84 11.65
CA SER A 15 24.58 5.03 11.76
C SER A 15 26.01 4.69 12.17
N LEU A 16 26.20 3.73 13.09
CA LEU A 16 27.52 3.26 13.48
C LEU A 16 28.27 2.62 12.30
N PHE A 17 27.63 1.72 11.56
CA PHE A 17 28.24 1.10 10.37
C PHE A 17 28.61 2.13 9.32
N TRP A 18 27.80 3.19 9.16
CA TRP A 18 28.11 4.28 8.25
C TRP A 18 29.37 5.04 8.69
N VAL A 19 29.49 5.38 9.96
CA VAL A 19 30.67 6.05 10.49
C VAL A 19 31.91 5.19 10.33
N LEU A 20 31.83 3.88 10.65
CA LEU A 20 32.93 2.94 10.48
C LEU A 20 33.32 2.79 9.01
N TYR A 21 32.36 2.72 8.11
CA TYR A 21 32.56 2.67 6.67
C TYR A 21 33.31 3.91 6.17
N SER A 22 32.84 5.11 6.51
CA SER A 22 33.45 6.38 6.11
C SER A 22 34.84 6.55 6.69
N PHE A 23 35.03 6.18 7.97
CA PHE A 23 36.33 6.23 8.63
C PHE A 23 37.34 5.26 8.00
N PHE A 24 36.93 4.04 7.73
CA PHE A 24 37.75 3.03 7.07
C PHE A 24 38.16 3.49 5.68
N HIS A 25 37.25 4.09 4.93
CA HIS A 25 37.54 4.64 3.59
C HIS A 25 38.56 5.79 3.66
N ILE A 26 38.43 6.68 4.62
CA ILE A 26 39.40 7.78 4.82
C ILE A 26 40.81 7.24 5.19
N ILE A 27 40.89 6.23 6.05
CA ILE A 27 42.20 5.61 6.39
C ILE A 27 42.87 5.05 5.14
N LEU A 28 42.13 4.35 4.29
CA LEU A 28 42.66 3.77 3.07
C LEU A 28 43.19 4.81 2.07
N LEU A 29 42.69 6.05 2.12
CA LEU A 29 43.18 7.15 1.29
C LEU A 29 44.58 7.59 1.66
N PHE A 30 45.06 7.32 2.89
CA PHE A 30 46.40 7.66 3.35
C PHE A 30 47.44 6.55 3.07
N GLU A 31 46.96 5.33 2.71
CA GLU A 31 47.84 4.16 2.44
C GLU A 31 47.86 3.81 0.96
N ASP A 32 48.71 4.48 0.18
CA ASP A 32 48.79 4.44 -1.30
C ASP A 32 48.88 3.05 -1.97
N GLN A 33 49.22 1.98 -1.26
CA GLN A 33 49.49 0.65 -1.86
C GLN A 33 48.53 -0.48 -1.46
N THR A 34 47.69 -0.29 -0.49
CA THR A 34 46.89 -1.38 0.10
C THR A 34 45.51 -1.54 -0.51
N TYR A 35 45.10 -0.65 -1.35
CA TYR A 35 43.78 -0.60 -1.98
C TYR A 35 43.39 -1.83 -2.79
N TYR A 36 44.37 -2.53 -3.33
CA TYR A 36 44.16 -3.73 -4.17
C TYR A 36 43.99 -5.01 -3.35
N SER A 37 44.12 -4.95 -2.01
CA SER A 37 43.94 -6.13 -1.18
C SER A 37 42.49 -6.60 -1.15
N PRO A 38 42.20 -7.86 -1.51
CA PRO A 38 40.86 -8.43 -1.40
C PRO A 38 40.23 -8.29 -0.01
N THR A 39 41.05 -8.30 1.03
CA THR A 39 40.61 -8.19 2.44
C THR A 39 40.01 -6.82 2.76
N TYR A 40 40.63 -5.73 2.33
CA TYR A 40 40.09 -4.38 2.57
C TYR A 40 38.77 -4.17 1.85
N ARG A 41 38.66 -4.65 0.64
CA ARG A 41 37.43 -4.59 -0.13
C ARG A 41 36.30 -5.40 0.50
N LEU A 42 36.60 -6.58 1.02
CA LEU A 42 35.63 -7.40 1.74
C LEU A 42 35.11 -6.67 2.98
N ILE A 43 35.99 -6.07 3.78
CA ILE A 43 35.61 -5.29 4.97
C ILE A 43 34.70 -4.14 4.56
N TYR A 44 35.08 -3.38 3.55
CA TYR A 44 34.31 -2.27 3.02
C TYR A 44 32.88 -2.67 2.61
N LEU A 45 32.73 -3.76 1.86
CA LEU A 45 31.43 -4.26 1.42
C LEU A 45 30.61 -4.84 2.57
N ILE A 46 31.24 -5.44 3.58
CA ILE A 46 30.55 -5.89 4.80
C ILE A 46 29.99 -4.70 5.57
N LEU A 47 30.75 -3.62 5.72
CA LEU A 47 30.28 -2.41 6.40
C LEU A 47 29.13 -1.75 5.65
N LEU A 48 29.25 -1.63 4.32
CA LEU A 48 28.20 -1.09 3.46
C LEU A 48 26.94 -1.96 3.49
N GLY A 49 27.07 -3.28 3.40
CA GLY A 49 25.94 -4.22 3.48
C GLY A 49 25.25 -4.16 4.84
N SER A 50 26.01 -4.03 5.93
CA SER A 50 25.48 -3.88 7.28
C SER A 50 24.72 -2.57 7.46
N PHE A 51 25.22 -1.49 6.87
CA PHE A 51 24.52 -0.20 6.79
C PHE A 51 23.19 -0.34 6.05
N VAL A 52 23.21 -0.86 4.81
CA VAL A 52 22.02 -1.06 3.97
C VAL A 52 20.98 -1.93 4.70
N PHE A 53 21.43 -3.06 5.28
CA PHE A 53 20.56 -3.97 6.03
C PHE A 53 19.90 -3.31 7.24
N SER A 54 20.68 -2.57 8.02
CA SER A 54 20.18 -1.91 9.23
C SER A 54 19.12 -0.85 8.90
N PHE A 55 19.38 0.01 7.92
CA PHE A 55 18.41 1.01 7.52
C PHE A 55 17.20 0.40 6.80
N TYR A 56 17.38 -0.66 6.02
CA TYR A 56 16.27 -1.42 5.46
C TYR A 56 15.34 -1.94 6.57
N LYS A 57 15.89 -2.56 7.62
CA LYS A 57 15.10 -3.05 8.76
C LYS A 57 14.45 -1.92 9.53
N TYR A 58 15.15 -0.81 9.75
CA TYR A 58 14.59 0.36 10.42
C TYR A 58 13.35 0.88 9.69
N TYR A 59 13.46 1.19 8.41
CA TYR A 59 12.34 1.74 7.65
C TYR A 59 11.23 0.72 7.39
N ASP A 60 11.54 -0.57 7.26
CA ASP A 60 10.52 -1.61 7.16
C ASP A 60 9.68 -1.74 8.45
N LEU A 61 10.23 -1.39 9.61
CA LEU A 61 9.51 -1.33 10.88
C LEU A 61 8.74 0.00 11.08
N VAL A 62 9.34 1.11 10.68
CA VAL A 62 8.79 2.46 10.89
C VAL A 62 7.64 2.77 9.94
N PHE A 63 7.73 2.34 8.68
CA PHE A 63 6.65 2.57 7.73
C PHE A 63 5.42 1.72 8.06
N PRO A 64 4.22 2.32 8.19
CA PRO A 64 2.99 1.58 8.46
C PRO A 64 2.60 0.71 7.24
N LYS A 65 1.84 -0.36 7.51
CA LYS A 65 1.21 -1.13 6.43
C LYS A 65 0.22 -0.25 5.67
N ILE A 66 0.22 -0.36 4.34
CA ILE A 66 -0.70 0.39 3.49
C ILE A 66 -2.09 -0.23 3.59
N SER A 67 -3.11 0.60 3.84
CA SER A 67 -4.52 0.25 3.76
C SER A 67 -5.25 1.18 2.79
N ARG A 68 -6.39 0.77 2.24
CA ARG A 68 -7.17 1.54 1.25
C ARG A 68 -7.41 3.00 1.66
N LYS A 69 -7.75 3.22 2.95
CA LYS A 69 -8.10 4.55 3.47
C LYS A 69 -6.92 5.52 3.60
N VAL A 70 -5.69 5.03 3.64
CA VAL A 70 -4.51 5.85 3.96
C VAL A 70 -3.38 5.77 2.91
N ILE A 71 -3.70 5.28 1.69
CA ILE A 71 -2.71 5.14 0.61
C ILE A 71 -2.02 6.47 0.35
N PHE A 72 -2.79 7.52 0.05
CA PHE A 72 -2.24 8.83 -0.26
C PHE A 72 -1.46 9.45 0.89
N THR A 73 -1.98 9.35 2.12
CA THR A 73 -1.29 9.87 3.32
C THR A 73 0.08 9.19 3.51
N ASN A 74 0.17 7.88 3.26
CA ASN A 74 1.43 7.15 3.33
C ASN A 74 2.36 7.52 2.18
N PHE A 75 1.82 7.75 0.98
CA PHE A 75 2.59 8.21 -0.17
C PHE A 75 3.18 9.61 0.09
N PHE A 76 2.40 10.51 0.70
CA PHE A 76 2.87 11.83 1.08
C PHE A 76 3.93 11.80 2.19
N LYS A 77 3.80 10.88 3.16
CA LYS A 77 4.87 10.64 4.15
C LYS A 77 6.17 10.19 3.49
N LEU A 78 6.10 9.26 2.52
CA LEU A 78 7.28 8.89 1.75
C LEU A 78 7.94 10.10 1.10
N PHE A 79 7.14 10.92 0.44
CA PHE A 79 7.64 12.15 -0.19
C PHE A 79 8.42 13.01 0.80
N ILE A 80 7.86 13.25 2.00
CA ILE A 80 8.55 14.03 3.05
C ILE A 80 9.88 13.38 3.45
N TYR A 81 9.93 12.06 3.64
CA TYR A 81 11.18 11.37 3.98
C TYR A 81 12.19 11.43 2.83
N SER A 82 11.73 11.29 1.58
CA SER A 82 12.57 11.39 0.39
C SER A 82 13.14 12.80 0.21
N VAL A 83 12.33 13.84 0.43
CA VAL A 83 12.79 15.25 0.41
C VAL A 83 13.86 15.47 1.48
N LYS A 84 13.62 15.03 2.71
CA LYS A 84 14.60 15.16 3.80
C LYS A 84 15.92 14.45 3.47
N ALA A 85 15.86 13.28 2.83
CA ALA A 85 17.05 12.54 2.44
C ALA A 85 17.79 13.21 1.28
N ILE A 86 17.09 13.69 0.24
CA ILE A 86 17.75 14.22 -0.96
C ILE A 86 18.17 15.70 -0.85
N PHE A 87 17.55 16.47 0.05
CA PHE A 87 17.81 17.89 0.20
C PHE A 87 19.32 18.23 0.41
N PRO A 88 20.07 17.55 1.30
CA PRO A 88 21.50 17.81 1.43
C PRO A 88 22.29 17.51 0.15
N VAL A 89 21.90 16.51 -0.61
CA VAL A 89 22.53 16.16 -1.90
C VAL A 89 22.29 17.28 -2.91
N ILE A 90 21.07 17.79 -3.00
CA ILE A 90 20.74 18.93 -3.88
C ILE A 90 21.57 20.16 -3.49
N LEU A 91 21.66 20.46 -2.21
CA LEU A 91 22.43 21.59 -1.73
C LEU A 91 23.92 21.48 -2.11
N ILE A 92 24.52 20.33 -1.86
CA ILE A 92 25.94 20.06 -2.22
C ILE A 92 26.13 20.14 -3.73
N TYR A 93 25.21 19.59 -4.52
CA TYR A 93 25.25 19.66 -5.98
C TYR A 93 25.19 21.11 -6.49
N ILE A 94 24.35 21.95 -5.90
CA ILE A 94 24.26 23.38 -6.21
C ILE A 94 25.57 24.09 -5.88
N LEU A 95 26.14 23.86 -4.70
CA LEU A 95 27.43 24.44 -4.31
C LEU A 95 28.55 24.06 -5.30
N TYR A 96 28.52 22.82 -5.76
CA TYR A 96 29.46 22.32 -6.76
C TYR A 96 29.28 22.99 -8.14
N LEU A 97 28.03 23.13 -8.62
CA LEU A 97 27.74 23.78 -9.92
C LEU A 97 28.18 25.25 -9.96
N PHE A 98 27.98 25.96 -8.87
CA PHE A 98 28.33 27.38 -8.77
C PHE A 98 29.77 27.63 -8.34
N LYS A 99 30.60 26.59 -8.20
CA LYS A 99 31.99 26.66 -7.73
C LYS A 99 32.16 27.47 -6.44
N ILE A 100 31.17 27.42 -5.55
CA ILE A 100 31.22 28.15 -4.29
C ILE A 100 32.17 27.41 -3.34
N GLY A 101 33.23 28.09 -2.91
CA GLY A 101 34.23 27.53 -1.98
C GLY A 101 35.34 26.71 -2.65
N ASP A 102 35.77 27.07 -3.85
CA ASP A 102 36.74 26.36 -4.69
C ASP A 102 37.97 25.86 -3.91
N ASN A 103 38.53 26.67 -3.03
CA ASN A 103 39.74 26.32 -2.28
C ASN A 103 39.53 25.28 -1.17
N PHE A 104 38.30 25.13 -0.67
CA PHE A 104 37.97 24.26 0.44
C PHE A 104 37.31 22.97 -0.03
N ILE A 105 36.35 23.05 -0.94
CA ILE A 105 35.59 21.91 -1.46
C ILE A 105 36.50 20.96 -2.28
N TYR A 106 37.49 21.51 -2.98
CA TYR A 106 38.41 20.71 -3.79
C TYR A 106 39.65 20.21 -3.04
N SER A 107 39.76 20.45 -1.73
CA SER A 107 40.78 19.74 -0.96
C SER A 107 40.50 18.24 -0.96
N PRO A 108 41.49 17.36 -1.20
CA PRO A 108 41.26 15.91 -1.33
C PRO A 108 40.51 15.30 -0.15
N ILE A 109 40.81 15.71 1.05
CA ILE A 109 40.19 15.19 2.28
C ILE A 109 38.70 15.60 2.37
N PHE A 110 38.42 16.87 2.12
CA PHE A 110 37.04 17.38 2.24
C PHE A 110 36.15 16.89 1.09
N SER A 111 36.68 16.83 -0.10
CA SER A 111 36.04 16.23 -1.26
C SER A 111 35.62 14.78 -1.01
N ASN A 112 36.51 13.96 -0.47
CA ASN A 112 36.19 12.57 -0.13
C ASN A 112 35.12 12.47 0.97
N PHE A 113 35.19 13.31 2.00
CA PHE A 113 34.18 13.35 3.04
C PHE A 113 32.79 13.70 2.47
N ILE A 114 32.71 14.71 1.61
CA ILE A 114 31.46 15.08 0.93
C ILE A 114 30.90 13.90 0.13
N ASN A 115 31.74 13.18 -0.57
CA ASN A 115 31.29 12.03 -1.36
C ASN A 115 30.74 10.89 -0.52
N GLU A 116 31.45 10.54 0.54
CA GLU A 116 30.96 9.54 1.45
C GLU A 116 29.59 9.93 2.03
N PHE A 117 29.47 11.20 2.40
CA PHE A 117 28.22 11.75 2.91
C PHE A 117 27.09 11.68 1.88
N VAL A 118 27.35 12.13 0.66
CA VAL A 118 26.37 12.07 -0.44
C VAL A 118 26.02 10.62 -0.81
N THR A 119 27.00 9.74 -0.81
CA THR A 119 26.79 8.31 -1.07
C THR A 119 25.83 7.69 -0.03
N GLY A 120 26.09 7.94 1.26
CA GLY A 120 25.23 7.42 2.32
C GLY A 120 23.80 7.92 2.24
N ILE A 121 23.63 9.21 2.01
CA ILE A 121 22.31 9.81 1.86
C ILE A 121 21.61 9.29 0.60
N SER A 122 22.33 9.13 -0.51
CA SER A 122 21.77 8.56 -1.74
C SER A 122 21.30 7.12 -1.55
N LEU A 123 22.07 6.31 -0.85
CA LEU A 123 21.66 4.95 -0.48
C LEU A 123 20.43 4.96 0.44
N LEU A 124 20.37 5.84 1.43
CA LEU A 124 19.19 6.01 2.27
C LEU A 124 17.95 6.37 1.45
N PHE A 125 18.07 7.30 0.52
CA PHE A 125 16.99 7.67 -0.38
C PHE A 125 16.49 6.47 -1.20
N LEU A 126 17.42 5.69 -1.77
CA LEU A 126 17.07 4.49 -2.55
C LEU A 126 16.40 3.41 -1.67
N ILE A 127 16.90 3.18 -0.45
CA ILE A 127 16.32 2.23 0.50
C ILE A 127 14.91 2.64 0.90
N ILE A 128 14.68 3.92 1.23
CA ILE A 128 13.36 4.47 1.59
C ILE A 128 12.38 4.21 0.45
N ASN A 129 12.76 4.56 -0.77
CA ASN A 129 11.89 4.36 -1.94
C ASN A 129 11.63 2.87 -2.21
N PHE A 130 12.65 2.02 -2.14
CA PHE A 130 12.52 0.58 -2.35
C PHE A 130 11.53 -0.06 -1.35
N ILE A 131 11.65 0.25 -0.06
CA ILE A 131 10.74 -0.27 0.97
C ILE A 131 9.31 0.19 0.74
N PHE A 132 9.15 1.43 0.35
CA PHE A 132 7.82 1.96 0.08
C PHE A 132 7.19 1.31 -1.15
N PHE A 133 7.94 1.19 -2.25
CA PHE A 133 7.44 0.51 -3.46
C PHE A 133 7.17 -0.98 -3.22
N LYS A 134 7.99 -1.65 -2.41
CA LYS A 134 7.66 -2.99 -1.89
C LYS A 134 6.25 -3.05 -1.33
N ARG A 135 5.87 -2.08 -0.50
CA ARG A 135 4.54 -2.05 0.13
C ARG A 135 3.42 -1.76 -0.86
N LEU A 136 3.66 -0.90 -1.84
CA LEU A 136 2.72 -0.62 -2.92
C LEU A 136 2.54 -1.83 -3.84
N ILE A 137 3.63 -2.50 -4.22
CA ILE A 137 3.61 -3.72 -5.03
C ILE A 137 2.88 -4.85 -4.31
N LEU A 138 3.09 -4.98 -3.00
CA LEU A 138 2.45 -6.03 -2.19
C LEU A 138 1.03 -5.67 -1.73
N PHE A 139 0.54 -4.47 -2.04
CA PHE A 139 -0.82 -4.06 -1.74
C PHE A 139 -1.81 -4.90 -2.56
N GLU A 140 -2.69 -5.62 -1.88
CA GLU A 140 -3.65 -6.58 -2.47
C GLU A 140 -3.02 -7.55 -3.49
N ALA A 141 -1.76 -7.89 -3.30
CA ALA A 141 -1.04 -8.79 -4.18
C ALA A 141 -1.49 -10.25 -4.01
N THR A 142 -1.56 -10.96 -5.14
CA THR A 142 -1.78 -12.41 -5.17
C THR A 142 -0.59 -13.15 -4.55
N SER A 143 -0.78 -14.45 -4.20
CA SER A 143 0.31 -15.30 -3.69
C SER A 143 1.46 -15.40 -4.69
N ILE A 144 1.17 -15.50 -5.97
CA ILE A 144 2.16 -15.52 -7.06
C ILE A 144 3.01 -14.24 -7.05
N MET A 145 2.37 -13.07 -6.98
CA MET A 145 3.07 -11.78 -6.97
C MET A 145 3.99 -11.64 -5.75
N LYS A 146 3.56 -12.13 -4.58
CA LYS A 146 4.40 -12.17 -3.38
C LYS A 146 5.63 -13.05 -3.57
N SER A 147 5.47 -14.21 -4.20
CA SER A 147 6.59 -15.13 -4.52
C SER A 147 7.57 -14.49 -5.51
N ILE A 148 7.08 -13.81 -6.55
CA ILE A 148 7.91 -13.08 -7.51
C ILE A 148 8.70 -11.97 -6.80
N PHE A 149 8.06 -11.23 -5.89
CA PHE A 149 8.75 -10.20 -5.12
C PHE A 149 9.85 -10.79 -4.22
N LEU A 150 9.59 -11.90 -3.56
CA LEU A 150 10.60 -12.59 -2.75
C LEU A 150 11.77 -13.07 -3.60
N LEU A 151 11.50 -13.65 -4.78
CA LEU A 151 12.52 -14.05 -5.74
C LEU A 151 13.39 -12.85 -6.16
N PHE A 152 12.78 -11.72 -6.49
CA PHE A 152 13.49 -10.48 -6.82
C PHE A 152 14.35 -9.98 -5.64
N GLN A 153 13.81 -9.98 -4.43
CA GLN A 153 14.51 -9.51 -3.23
C GLN A 153 15.73 -10.39 -2.91
N TYR A 154 15.60 -11.71 -2.97
CA TYR A 154 16.73 -12.63 -2.76
C TYR A 154 17.74 -12.55 -3.90
N GLY A 155 17.27 -12.40 -5.13
CA GLY A 155 18.14 -12.17 -6.29
C GLY A 155 18.98 -10.89 -6.16
N ALA A 156 18.40 -9.80 -5.63
CA ALA A 156 19.14 -8.58 -5.35
C ALA A 156 20.24 -8.77 -4.29
N ILE A 157 19.98 -9.58 -3.26
CA ILE A 157 20.99 -9.96 -2.26
C ILE A 157 22.11 -10.78 -2.93
N ILE A 158 21.76 -11.70 -3.82
CA ILE A 158 22.74 -12.51 -4.57
C ILE A 158 23.61 -11.60 -5.47
N ILE A 159 23.03 -10.62 -6.13
CA ILE A 159 23.82 -9.63 -6.92
C ILE A 159 24.79 -8.87 -6.02
N PHE A 160 24.35 -8.43 -4.83
CA PHE A 160 25.24 -7.78 -3.88
C PHE A 160 26.42 -8.70 -3.46
N LEU A 161 26.14 -9.99 -3.23
CA LEU A 161 27.21 -10.96 -2.96
C LEU A 161 28.12 -11.20 -4.18
N PHE A 162 27.57 -11.18 -5.38
CA PHE A 162 28.36 -11.28 -6.61
C PHE A 162 29.22 -10.04 -6.84
N ASP A 163 28.76 -8.85 -6.47
CA ASP A 163 29.58 -7.63 -6.47
C ASP A 163 30.86 -7.81 -5.63
N ILE A 164 30.75 -8.54 -4.51
CA ILE A 164 31.93 -8.89 -3.69
C ILE A 164 32.89 -9.80 -4.43
N ILE A 165 32.37 -10.83 -5.11
CA ILE A 165 33.17 -11.90 -5.70
C ILE A 165 33.72 -11.50 -7.08
N PHE A 166 32.84 -11.05 -7.98
CA PHE A 166 33.17 -10.86 -9.41
C PHE A 166 33.76 -9.51 -9.76
N ASN A 167 33.71 -8.55 -8.85
CA ASN A 167 34.43 -7.29 -9.06
C ASN A 167 35.97 -7.49 -9.16
N PHE A 168 36.45 -8.68 -8.70
CA PHE A 168 37.85 -9.12 -8.92
C PHE A 168 38.03 -9.91 -10.22
N TYR A 169 36.97 -10.59 -10.66
CA TYR A 169 36.98 -11.47 -11.83
C TYR A 169 35.74 -11.23 -12.65
N PRO A 170 35.70 -10.21 -13.54
CA PRO A 170 34.52 -9.91 -14.33
C PRO A 170 34.11 -11.15 -15.15
N SER A 171 32.92 -11.66 -14.82
CA SER A 171 32.35 -12.82 -15.51
C SER A 171 31.10 -12.38 -16.29
N PRO A 172 30.92 -12.77 -17.55
CA PRO A 172 29.69 -12.49 -18.31
C PRO A 172 28.44 -13.03 -17.63
N PHE A 173 28.53 -14.13 -16.90
CA PHE A 173 27.44 -14.75 -16.16
C PHE A 173 26.76 -13.77 -15.19
N TYR A 174 27.51 -12.94 -14.53
CA TYR A 174 27.06 -11.94 -13.58
C TYR A 174 26.16 -10.87 -14.23
N GLN A 175 26.53 -10.41 -15.45
CA GLN A 175 25.72 -9.47 -16.21
C GLN A 175 24.41 -10.10 -16.73
N TYR A 176 24.46 -11.36 -17.18
CA TYR A 176 23.25 -12.10 -17.58
C TYR A 176 22.29 -12.32 -16.41
N PHE A 177 22.83 -12.65 -15.23
CA PHE A 177 22.01 -12.80 -14.02
C PHE A 177 21.33 -11.49 -13.62
N PHE A 178 22.03 -10.35 -13.72
CA PHE A 178 21.45 -9.02 -13.54
C PHE A 178 20.30 -8.78 -14.51
N GLY A 179 20.50 -9.02 -15.79
CA GLY A 179 19.46 -8.86 -16.82
C GLY A 179 18.22 -9.71 -16.54
N LEU A 180 18.42 -10.97 -16.17
CA LEU A 180 17.32 -11.88 -15.80
C LEU A 180 16.54 -11.37 -14.57
N LEU A 181 17.26 -10.93 -13.54
CA LEU A 181 16.63 -10.40 -12.34
C LEU A 181 15.87 -9.10 -12.61
N PHE A 182 16.40 -8.23 -13.47
CA PHE A 182 15.70 -7.03 -13.90
C PHE A 182 14.40 -7.36 -14.66
N MET A 183 14.41 -8.37 -15.52
CA MET A 183 13.22 -8.87 -16.20
C MET A 183 12.17 -9.38 -15.21
N VAL A 184 12.58 -10.11 -14.17
CA VAL A 184 11.68 -10.53 -13.09
C VAL A 184 11.11 -9.31 -12.36
N GLY A 185 11.94 -8.30 -12.10
CA GLY A 185 11.51 -7.03 -11.51
C GLY A 185 10.49 -6.28 -12.38
N ALA A 186 10.61 -6.35 -13.70
CA ALA A 186 9.70 -5.69 -14.63
C ALA A 186 8.25 -6.16 -14.46
N ILE A 187 8.01 -7.43 -14.12
CA ILE A 187 6.68 -7.95 -13.83
C ILE A 187 6.05 -7.23 -12.62
N LEU A 188 6.86 -6.88 -11.63
CA LEU A 188 6.41 -6.21 -10.42
C LEU A 188 5.96 -4.76 -10.69
N PHE A 189 6.52 -4.11 -11.72
CA PHE A 189 6.20 -2.71 -12.04
C PHE A 189 4.75 -2.52 -12.47
N PHE A 190 4.12 -3.54 -13.04
CA PHE A 190 2.72 -3.49 -13.47
C PHE A 190 1.72 -3.74 -12.35
N ASN A 191 2.14 -4.22 -11.17
CA ASN A 191 1.23 -4.43 -10.05
C ASN A 191 1.00 -3.13 -9.26
N GLN A 192 0.21 -2.23 -9.83
CA GLN A 192 -0.06 -0.90 -9.26
C GLN A 192 -1.55 -0.72 -8.89
N LYS A 193 -2.15 -1.73 -8.28
CA LYS A 193 -3.56 -1.72 -7.85
C LYS A 193 -3.91 -0.55 -6.93
N TRP A 194 -2.94 -0.04 -6.17
CA TRP A 194 -3.13 1.08 -5.26
C TRP A 194 -3.60 2.37 -5.95
N ILE A 195 -3.27 2.55 -7.26
CA ILE A 195 -3.66 3.73 -8.04
C ILE A 195 -5.17 3.82 -8.21
N ALA A 196 -5.86 2.68 -8.31
CA ALA A 196 -7.31 2.63 -8.46
C ALA A 196 -8.07 3.18 -7.24
N TYR A 197 -7.42 3.25 -6.08
CA TYR A 197 -8.01 3.76 -4.83
C TYR A 197 -7.69 5.23 -4.54
N LEU A 198 -7.02 5.92 -5.46
CA LEU A 198 -6.74 7.35 -5.35
C LEU A 198 -7.87 8.17 -5.96
N HIS A 199 -8.33 9.21 -5.24
CA HIS A 199 -9.20 10.24 -5.80
C HIS A 199 -8.47 11.05 -6.87
N PHE A 200 -9.23 11.73 -7.72
CA PHE A 200 -8.68 12.49 -8.85
C PHE A 200 -7.61 13.51 -8.44
N ASP A 201 -7.88 14.31 -7.41
CA ASP A 201 -6.93 15.29 -6.86
C ASP A 201 -5.65 14.64 -6.29
N GLN A 202 -5.80 13.46 -5.70
CA GLN A 202 -4.68 12.69 -5.15
C GLN A 202 -3.80 12.10 -6.27
N LYS A 203 -4.39 11.70 -7.39
CA LYS A 203 -3.64 11.21 -8.57
C LYS A 203 -2.72 12.29 -9.12
N TRP A 204 -3.20 13.52 -9.28
CA TRP A 204 -2.37 14.64 -9.73
C TRP A 204 -1.22 14.94 -8.77
N LYS A 205 -1.50 15.00 -7.47
CA LYS A 205 -0.46 15.18 -6.45
C LYS A 205 0.56 14.04 -6.46
N THR A 206 0.11 12.81 -6.68
CA THR A 206 0.98 11.63 -6.81
C THR A 206 1.89 11.72 -8.03
N ILE A 207 1.37 12.18 -9.18
CA ILE A 207 2.17 12.40 -10.39
C ILE A 207 3.27 13.43 -10.13
N LEU A 208 2.97 14.54 -9.47
CA LEU A 208 3.97 15.56 -9.13
C LEU A 208 5.06 15.00 -8.19
N ILE A 209 4.67 14.21 -7.19
CA ILE A 209 5.63 13.52 -6.31
C ILE A 209 6.50 12.54 -7.11
N CYS A 210 5.91 11.79 -8.03
CA CYS A 210 6.67 10.87 -8.90
C CYS A 210 7.69 11.62 -9.77
N PHE A 211 7.33 12.75 -10.35
CA PHE A 211 8.29 13.58 -11.10
C PHE A 211 9.45 14.09 -10.24
N PHE A 212 9.17 14.50 -9.00
CA PHE A 212 10.21 14.85 -8.05
C PHE A 212 11.15 13.67 -7.76
N LEU A 213 10.59 12.48 -7.53
CA LEU A 213 11.37 11.27 -7.27
C LEU A 213 12.21 10.85 -8.49
N LEU A 214 11.67 10.98 -9.71
CA LEU A 214 12.42 10.75 -10.96
C LEU A 214 13.59 11.72 -11.09
N GLY A 215 13.33 13.01 -10.92
CA GLY A 215 14.37 14.05 -10.94
C GLY A 215 15.46 13.78 -9.91
N SER A 216 15.08 13.34 -8.70
CA SER A 216 16.03 12.98 -7.65
C SER A 216 16.91 11.77 -8.02
N ASN A 217 16.34 10.74 -8.67
CA ASN A 217 17.13 9.60 -9.16
C ASN A 217 18.14 10.02 -10.27
N ILE A 218 17.70 10.89 -11.19
CA ILE A 218 18.57 11.43 -12.24
C ILE A 218 19.69 12.26 -11.61
N LEU A 219 19.39 13.11 -10.63
CA LEU A 219 20.36 13.95 -9.95
C LEU A 219 21.41 13.12 -9.20
N ILE A 220 20.99 12.06 -8.51
CA ILE A 220 21.91 11.11 -7.87
C ILE A 220 22.86 10.49 -8.93
N TYR A 221 22.29 10.01 -10.02
CA TYR A 221 23.08 9.41 -11.11
C TYR A 221 24.08 10.41 -11.70
N GLN A 222 23.64 11.65 -11.99
CA GLN A 222 24.51 12.70 -12.52
C GLN A 222 25.63 13.10 -11.54
N PHE A 223 25.30 13.22 -10.25
CA PHE A 223 26.30 13.54 -9.23
C PHE A 223 27.44 12.52 -9.24
N PHE A 224 27.11 11.24 -9.26
CA PHE A 224 28.13 10.20 -9.33
C PHE A 224 28.90 10.19 -10.66
N SER A 225 28.23 10.43 -11.78
CA SER A 225 28.86 10.46 -13.11
C SER A 225 29.86 11.61 -13.27
N LEU A 226 29.54 12.79 -12.73
CA LEU A 226 30.43 13.96 -12.77
C LEU A 226 31.66 13.79 -11.88
N ASN A 227 31.48 13.14 -10.76
CA ASN A 227 32.53 13.00 -9.75
C ASN A 227 33.58 11.93 -10.05
N ASN A 228 33.35 11.05 -11.02
CA ASN A 228 34.35 10.04 -11.45
C ASN A 228 35.69 10.62 -11.89
N GLN A 229 35.77 11.91 -12.21
CA GLN A 229 37.04 12.59 -12.58
C GLN A 229 37.87 13.03 -11.35
N PHE A 230 37.25 13.15 -10.18
CA PHE A 230 37.89 13.68 -8.97
C PHE A 230 38.13 12.62 -7.88
N PHE A 231 37.59 11.42 -8.05
CA PHE A 231 37.68 10.36 -7.08
C PHE A 231 38.74 9.34 -7.43
N THR A 232 39.42 8.88 -6.41
CA THR A 232 40.44 7.85 -6.53
C THR A 232 39.88 6.65 -7.30
N PRO A 233 40.65 6.08 -8.24
CA PRO A 233 40.19 5.03 -9.16
C PRO A 233 39.86 3.69 -8.49
N TYR A 234 39.77 3.66 -7.17
CA TYR A 234 39.87 2.43 -6.38
C TYR A 234 38.56 1.77 -5.96
N PHE A 235 37.46 2.51 -5.84
CA PHE A 235 36.17 1.91 -5.57
C PHE A 235 35.03 2.80 -6.06
N ASP A 236 34.46 2.40 -7.16
CA ASP A 236 33.32 3.09 -7.75
C ASP A 236 32.03 2.36 -7.35
N ILE A 237 31.23 2.96 -6.44
CA ILE A 237 29.91 2.42 -6.10
C ILE A 237 29.00 2.30 -7.31
N GLN A 238 29.21 3.13 -8.34
CA GLN A 238 28.47 3.04 -9.60
C GLN A 238 28.76 1.74 -10.37
N SER A 239 29.95 1.17 -10.19
CA SER A 239 30.30 -0.12 -10.79
C SER A 239 29.58 -1.29 -10.11
N LEU A 240 29.00 -1.09 -8.93
CA LEU A 240 28.22 -2.13 -8.26
C LEU A 240 26.88 -2.33 -8.97
N LEU A 241 26.64 -3.51 -9.52
CA LEU A 241 25.37 -3.84 -10.17
C LEU A 241 24.19 -3.79 -9.20
N PHE A 242 24.42 -4.03 -7.92
CA PHE A 242 23.39 -3.85 -6.88
C PHE A 242 22.87 -2.41 -6.81
N PHE A 243 23.76 -1.41 -6.88
CA PHE A 243 23.38 -0.01 -6.87
C PHE A 243 22.62 0.39 -8.15
N ILE A 244 23.12 -0.05 -9.30
CA ILE A 244 22.46 0.13 -10.59
C ILE A 244 21.07 -0.52 -10.58
N LEU A 245 20.94 -1.72 -10.00
CA LEU A 245 19.67 -2.42 -9.86
C LEU A 245 18.65 -1.60 -9.04
N LEU A 246 19.08 -1.02 -7.93
CA LEU A 246 18.19 -0.19 -7.09
C LEU A 246 17.72 1.07 -7.82
N ILE A 247 18.63 1.76 -8.51
CA ILE A 247 18.28 2.96 -9.29
C ILE A 247 17.31 2.59 -10.43
N ALA A 248 17.64 1.56 -11.21
CA ALA A 248 16.85 1.13 -12.34
C ALA A 248 15.46 0.64 -11.89
N PHE A 249 15.37 -0.08 -10.78
CA PHE A 249 14.11 -0.52 -10.19
C PHE A 249 13.25 0.67 -9.78
N ASN A 250 13.81 1.60 -9.01
CA ASN A 250 13.08 2.80 -8.56
C ASN A 250 12.61 3.63 -9.76
N PHE A 251 13.51 3.91 -10.70
CA PHE A 251 13.20 4.71 -11.89
C PHE A 251 12.08 4.07 -12.73
N SER A 252 12.18 2.77 -13.03
CA SER A 252 11.18 2.05 -13.83
C SER A 252 9.83 1.97 -13.14
N TYR A 253 9.80 1.67 -11.83
CA TYR A 253 8.56 1.62 -11.07
C TYR A 253 7.85 2.97 -11.05
N ILE A 254 8.58 4.06 -10.79
CA ILE A 254 8.02 5.42 -10.77
C ILE A 254 7.52 5.82 -12.16
N SER A 255 8.28 5.55 -13.21
CA SER A 255 7.89 5.88 -14.60
C SER A 255 6.59 5.19 -15.00
N ILE A 256 6.45 3.90 -14.68
CA ILE A 256 5.22 3.14 -14.93
C ILE A 256 4.07 3.66 -14.05
N SER A 257 4.36 4.07 -12.79
CA SER A 257 3.34 4.70 -11.93
C SER A 257 2.79 6.00 -12.52
N VAL A 258 3.65 6.83 -13.11
CA VAL A 258 3.22 8.06 -13.80
C VAL A 258 2.32 7.72 -14.98
N LEU A 259 2.74 6.79 -15.84
CA LEU A 259 1.96 6.37 -17.01
C LEU A 259 0.59 5.83 -16.62
N ILE A 260 0.53 4.89 -15.67
CA ILE A 260 -0.73 4.30 -15.22
C ILE A 260 -1.64 5.36 -14.58
N ASN A 261 -1.09 6.29 -13.78
CA ASN A 261 -1.87 7.40 -13.24
C ASN A 261 -2.46 8.29 -14.34
N LEU A 262 -1.66 8.65 -15.36
CA LEU A 262 -2.12 9.45 -16.49
C LEU A 262 -3.25 8.76 -17.27
N PHE A 263 -3.12 7.46 -17.54
CA PHE A 263 -4.16 6.69 -18.22
C PHE A 263 -5.44 6.52 -17.39
N ASN A 264 -5.34 6.48 -16.06
CA ASN A 264 -6.48 6.34 -15.15
C ASN A 264 -7.10 7.67 -14.71
N LEU A 265 -6.57 8.83 -15.12
CA LEU A 265 -7.14 10.14 -14.78
C LEU A 265 -8.63 10.27 -15.19
N PRO A 266 -9.04 9.87 -16.39
CA PRO A 266 -10.44 10.04 -16.84
C PRO A 266 -11.44 9.15 -16.09
N THR A 267 -11.00 8.06 -15.48
CA THR A 267 -11.88 7.08 -14.81
C THR A 267 -12.18 7.42 -13.35
N SER A 268 -11.50 8.40 -12.78
CA SER A 268 -11.65 8.79 -11.38
C SER A 268 -13.03 9.39 -11.05
N PRO A 269 -13.60 10.30 -11.84
CA PRO A 269 -14.93 10.82 -11.59
C PRO A 269 -16.01 9.73 -11.54
N VAL A 270 -15.91 8.73 -12.43
CA VAL A 270 -16.84 7.60 -12.46
C VAL A 270 -16.75 6.73 -11.20
N PHE A 271 -15.55 6.55 -10.63
CA PHE A 271 -15.38 5.79 -9.38
C PHE A 271 -15.95 6.54 -8.18
N ASP A 272 -15.69 7.85 -8.10
CA ASP A 272 -16.23 8.70 -7.03
C ASP A 272 -17.75 8.79 -7.11
N ASP A 273 -18.31 8.86 -8.30
CA ASP A 273 -19.75 8.84 -8.52
C ASP A 273 -20.36 7.49 -8.11
N ILE A 274 -19.76 6.37 -8.48
CA ILE A 274 -20.22 5.03 -8.06
C ILE A 274 -20.12 4.85 -6.53
N GLU A 275 -19.07 5.33 -5.87
CA GLU A 275 -18.98 5.27 -4.39
C GLU A 275 -20.02 6.17 -3.73
N ASN A 276 -20.25 7.35 -4.27
CA ASN A 276 -21.30 8.26 -3.79
C ASN A 276 -22.69 7.67 -3.99
N GLU A 277 -22.99 7.08 -5.14
CA GLU A 277 -24.24 6.38 -5.38
C GLU A 277 -24.44 5.22 -4.43
N ARG A 278 -23.40 4.41 -4.16
CA ARG A 278 -23.45 3.34 -3.16
C ARG A 278 -23.68 3.87 -1.75
N TYR A 279 -23.05 4.97 -1.39
CA TYR A 279 -23.25 5.61 -0.09
C TYR A 279 -24.67 6.13 0.08
N ILE A 280 -25.25 6.79 -0.96
CA ILE A 280 -26.62 7.26 -0.98
C ILE A 280 -27.59 6.08 -0.89
N ALA A 281 -27.37 5.04 -1.70
CA ALA A 281 -28.19 3.83 -1.66
C ALA A 281 -28.18 3.14 -0.29
N ARG A 282 -27.02 3.11 0.38
CA ARG A 282 -26.90 2.62 1.76
C ARG A 282 -27.75 3.44 2.73
N LYS A 283 -27.67 4.76 2.68
CA LYS A 283 -28.50 5.63 3.53
C LYS A 283 -30.00 5.43 3.31
N VAL A 284 -30.41 5.25 2.05
CA VAL A 284 -31.79 4.93 1.72
C VAL A 284 -32.19 3.60 2.34
N GLN A 285 -31.36 2.57 2.22
CA GLN A 285 -31.63 1.25 2.79
C GLN A 285 -31.68 1.26 4.32
N GLU A 286 -30.75 1.96 4.98
CA GLU A 286 -30.74 2.12 6.43
C GLU A 286 -32.06 2.75 6.95
N ASN A 287 -32.70 3.64 6.18
CA ASN A 287 -33.99 4.24 6.51
C ASN A 287 -35.17 3.29 6.29
N LEU A 288 -35.02 2.18 5.57
CA LEU A 288 -36.08 1.16 5.43
C LEU A 288 -36.14 0.22 6.62
N ILE A 289 -35.10 0.17 7.44
CA ILE A 289 -35.00 -0.63 8.65
C ILE A 289 -35.45 0.21 9.85
N PRO A 290 -36.18 -0.34 10.87
CA PRO A 290 -36.64 0.43 12.01
C PRO A 290 -35.48 1.08 12.79
N ASN A 291 -35.51 2.38 12.93
CA ASN A 291 -34.55 3.13 13.74
C ASN A 291 -34.82 3.02 15.27
N SER A 292 -36.00 2.63 15.67
CA SER A 292 -36.38 2.45 17.07
C SER A 292 -37.21 1.18 17.24
N LEU A 293 -36.88 0.40 18.24
CA LEU A 293 -37.58 -0.80 18.63
C LEU A 293 -38.23 -0.61 19.99
N PRO A 294 -39.31 -1.35 20.31
CA PRO A 294 -39.97 -1.22 21.58
C PRO A 294 -39.01 -1.47 22.76
N ASN A 295 -39.04 -0.54 23.70
CA ASN A 295 -38.28 -0.66 24.94
C ASN A 295 -39.20 -0.24 26.13
N SER A 296 -40.01 -1.17 26.58
CA SER A 296 -40.93 -0.96 27.70
C SER A 296 -40.74 -2.02 28.79
N LYS A 297 -41.36 -1.83 29.95
CA LYS A 297 -41.31 -2.85 30.99
C LYS A 297 -41.94 -4.19 30.58
N LYS A 298 -42.84 -4.19 29.58
CA LYS A 298 -43.54 -5.38 29.08
C LYS A 298 -42.91 -6.03 27.88
N LEU A 299 -42.16 -5.27 27.08
CA LEU A 299 -41.51 -5.75 25.87
C LEU A 299 -40.27 -4.96 25.61
N LYS A 300 -39.16 -5.67 25.45
CA LYS A 300 -37.87 -5.11 25.03
C LYS A 300 -37.34 -5.89 23.83
N ILE A 301 -37.17 -5.21 22.72
CA ILE A 301 -36.56 -5.77 21.52
C ILE A 301 -35.24 -5.06 21.27
N THR A 302 -34.19 -5.81 20.98
CA THR A 302 -32.87 -5.30 20.56
C THR A 302 -32.53 -5.90 19.24
N SER A 303 -31.89 -5.12 18.36
CA SER A 303 -31.43 -5.55 17.05
C SER A 303 -29.97 -5.17 16.83
N SER A 304 -29.30 -5.94 15.97
CA SER A 304 -27.98 -5.61 15.46
C SER A 304 -27.97 -5.88 13.97
N TYR A 305 -27.50 -4.90 13.19
CA TYR A 305 -27.43 -4.98 11.73
C TYR A 305 -26.02 -4.65 11.26
N MET A 306 -25.35 -5.63 10.70
CA MET A 306 -23.98 -5.47 10.18
C MET A 306 -23.85 -6.11 8.80
N PRO A 307 -24.20 -5.38 7.74
CA PRO A 307 -24.09 -5.92 6.38
C PRO A 307 -22.63 -6.14 6.00
N HIS A 308 -22.36 -7.22 5.30
CA HIS A 308 -21.00 -7.57 4.83
C HIS A 308 -20.46 -6.60 3.79
N TYR A 309 -21.31 -6.04 2.94
CA TYR A 309 -21.00 -4.98 1.96
C TYR A 309 -21.68 -3.67 2.35
N ALA A 310 -21.48 -2.62 1.56
CA ALA A 310 -22.15 -1.34 1.76
C ALA A 310 -23.69 -1.47 1.77
N LEU A 311 -24.24 -2.45 1.04
CA LEU A 311 -25.63 -2.81 0.94
C LEU A 311 -25.81 -4.29 1.23
N GLY A 312 -26.89 -4.67 1.95
CA GLY A 312 -27.16 -6.04 2.35
C GLY A 312 -28.53 -6.55 1.90
N GLY A 313 -28.71 -7.90 1.95
CA GLY A 313 -29.98 -8.58 1.74
C GLY A 313 -30.78 -8.78 3.03
N ASP A 314 -30.09 -8.72 4.18
CA ASP A 314 -30.72 -8.89 5.50
C ASP A 314 -31.77 -7.83 5.78
N TYR A 315 -32.88 -8.24 6.37
CA TYR A 315 -33.96 -7.35 6.72
C TYR A 315 -34.58 -7.76 8.05
N TYR A 316 -34.91 -6.80 8.88
CA TYR A 316 -35.79 -6.99 10.00
C TYR A 316 -36.76 -5.83 10.11
N ASP A 317 -37.95 -6.11 10.65
CA ASP A 317 -38.98 -5.09 10.86
C ASP A 317 -39.79 -5.35 12.11
N TYR A 318 -40.39 -4.26 12.61
CA TYR A 318 -41.36 -4.24 13.65
C TYR A 318 -42.53 -3.34 13.22
N ILE A 319 -43.70 -3.94 13.06
CA ILE A 319 -44.90 -3.25 12.57
C ILE A 319 -46.02 -3.36 13.60
N SER A 320 -46.49 -2.23 14.11
CA SER A 320 -47.64 -2.20 14.98
C SER A 320 -48.93 -2.47 14.21
N LEU A 321 -49.74 -3.45 14.67
CA LEU A 321 -51.02 -3.81 14.07
C LEU A 321 -52.20 -3.18 14.83
N GLY A 322 -51.93 -2.39 15.88
CA GLY A 322 -52.96 -1.88 16.77
C GLY A 322 -53.38 -2.88 17.87
N GLU A 323 -54.22 -2.45 18.79
CA GLU A 323 -54.86 -3.25 19.88
C GLU A 323 -53.89 -4.08 20.74
N GLY A 324 -52.59 -3.78 20.70
CA GLY A 324 -51.56 -4.50 21.43
C GLY A 324 -50.93 -5.67 20.65
N LYS A 325 -51.14 -5.73 19.37
CA LYS A 325 -50.54 -6.69 18.47
C LYS A 325 -49.48 -6.02 17.63
N PHE A 326 -48.42 -6.76 17.33
CA PHE A 326 -47.40 -6.30 16.40
C PHE A 326 -46.76 -7.48 15.68
N LEU A 327 -46.36 -7.19 14.43
CA LEU A 327 -45.66 -8.14 13.60
C LEU A 327 -44.15 -7.92 13.75
N ILE A 328 -43.40 -9.00 13.89
CA ILE A 328 -41.93 -9.07 13.84
C ILE A 328 -41.58 -9.82 12.57
N CYS A 329 -40.61 -9.27 11.84
CA CYS A 329 -40.05 -9.88 10.64
C CYS A 329 -38.53 -9.98 10.77
N ILE A 330 -37.97 -11.14 10.35
CA ILE A 330 -36.57 -11.32 10.07
C ILE A 330 -36.49 -12.03 8.73
N ALA A 331 -35.70 -11.49 7.80
CA ALA A 331 -35.56 -12.08 6.47
C ALA A 331 -34.12 -11.93 5.95
N ASP A 332 -33.70 -12.88 5.12
CA ASP A 332 -32.45 -12.87 4.39
C ASP A 332 -32.72 -13.14 2.91
N VAL A 333 -32.24 -12.22 2.08
CA VAL A 333 -32.37 -12.29 0.62
C VAL A 333 -31.11 -12.90 0.03
N SER A 334 -31.28 -13.95 -0.76
CA SER A 334 -30.18 -14.64 -1.46
C SER A 334 -29.36 -13.67 -2.32
N GLY A 335 -28.03 -13.78 -2.22
CA GLY A 335 -27.09 -12.93 -2.96
C GLY A 335 -26.51 -11.79 -2.10
N LYS A 336 -25.81 -10.86 -2.73
CA LYS A 336 -25.07 -9.78 -2.04
C LYS A 336 -25.12 -8.49 -2.85
N GLY A 337 -24.92 -7.36 -2.15
CA GLY A 337 -24.82 -6.03 -2.75
C GLY A 337 -26.14 -5.48 -3.31
N ILE A 338 -26.08 -4.63 -4.32
CA ILE A 338 -27.21 -3.88 -4.87
C ILE A 338 -28.41 -4.77 -5.24
N PRO A 339 -28.25 -5.91 -5.95
CA PRO A 339 -29.37 -6.73 -6.32
C PRO A 339 -30.14 -7.34 -5.13
N ALA A 340 -29.41 -7.75 -4.09
CA ALA A 340 -30.05 -8.26 -2.86
C ALA A 340 -30.76 -7.14 -2.09
N ALA A 341 -30.16 -5.95 -2.03
CA ALA A 341 -30.73 -4.77 -1.39
C ALA A 341 -32.02 -4.30 -2.07
N LEU A 342 -32.10 -4.33 -3.40
CA LEU A 342 -33.29 -3.98 -4.16
C LEU A 342 -34.44 -4.99 -3.90
N LEU A 343 -34.11 -6.28 -3.86
CA LEU A 343 -35.12 -7.31 -3.57
C LEU A 343 -35.60 -7.20 -2.12
N MET A 344 -34.70 -6.93 -1.17
CA MET A 344 -35.01 -6.64 0.23
C MET A 344 -35.99 -5.45 0.33
N SER A 345 -35.70 -4.36 -0.34
CA SER A 345 -36.58 -3.17 -0.36
C SER A 345 -37.99 -3.48 -0.88
N ASN A 346 -38.07 -4.37 -1.89
CA ASN A 346 -39.32 -4.83 -2.45
C ASN A 346 -40.11 -5.69 -1.44
N VAL A 347 -39.43 -6.62 -0.77
CA VAL A 347 -40.01 -7.44 0.30
C VAL A 347 -40.57 -6.54 1.43
N GLN A 348 -39.78 -5.57 1.87
CA GLN A 348 -40.17 -4.61 2.90
C GLN A 348 -41.46 -3.83 2.53
N ALA A 349 -41.47 -3.25 1.31
CA ALA A 349 -42.63 -2.47 0.86
C ALA A 349 -43.88 -3.34 0.71
N SER A 350 -43.76 -4.56 0.16
CA SER A 350 -44.84 -5.50 -0.01
C SER A 350 -45.36 -5.98 1.33
N LEU A 351 -44.48 -6.38 2.26
CA LEU A 351 -44.87 -6.80 3.61
C LEU A 351 -45.65 -5.71 4.36
N ARG A 352 -45.12 -4.48 4.38
CA ARG A 352 -45.77 -3.35 5.05
C ARG A 352 -47.17 -3.00 4.47
N THR A 353 -47.34 -3.23 3.17
CA THR A 353 -48.63 -3.04 2.50
C THR A 353 -49.62 -4.17 2.87
N MET A 354 -49.18 -5.44 2.78
CA MET A 354 -50.03 -6.60 3.05
C MET A 354 -50.51 -6.66 4.49
N VAL A 355 -49.65 -6.34 5.43
CA VAL A 355 -49.98 -6.35 6.89
C VAL A 355 -51.04 -5.33 7.26
N ARG A 356 -51.29 -4.28 6.48
CA ARG A 356 -52.39 -3.35 6.66
C ARG A 356 -53.77 -3.92 6.29
N HIS A 357 -53.75 -4.95 5.43
CA HIS A 357 -54.98 -5.54 4.90
C HIS A 357 -55.27 -6.94 5.42
N SER A 358 -54.28 -7.61 6.01
CA SER A 358 -54.45 -8.95 6.55
C SER A 358 -53.51 -9.19 7.73
N SER A 359 -54.01 -9.85 8.78
CA SER A 359 -53.23 -10.40 9.89
C SER A 359 -52.99 -11.91 9.78
N ASN A 360 -53.43 -12.55 8.70
CA ASN A 360 -53.21 -13.97 8.47
C ASN A 360 -51.80 -14.19 7.91
N LEU A 361 -50.88 -14.71 8.73
CA LEU A 361 -49.46 -14.89 8.38
C LEU A 361 -49.25 -15.79 7.15
N LYS A 362 -50.02 -16.90 7.07
CA LYS A 362 -49.93 -17.83 5.94
C LYS A 362 -50.27 -17.13 4.61
N LYS A 363 -51.37 -16.35 4.61
CA LYS A 363 -51.81 -15.61 3.44
C LYS A 363 -50.81 -14.53 3.02
N ILE A 364 -50.17 -13.88 3.99
CA ILE A 364 -49.12 -12.88 3.75
C ILE A 364 -47.89 -13.56 3.05
N VAL A 365 -47.45 -14.70 3.55
CA VAL A 365 -46.31 -15.43 2.97
C VAL A 365 -46.61 -15.95 1.56
N GLU A 366 -47.80 -16.49 1.34
CA GLU A 366 -48.24 -16.96 0.01
C GLU A 366 -48.25 -15.82 -1.01
N GLU A 367 -48.77 -14.65 -0.64
CA GLU A 367 -48.85 -13.48 -1.50
C GLU A 367 -47.43 -12.88 -1.76
N LEU A 368 -46.57 -12.81 -0.73
CA LEU A 368 -45.15 -12.41 -0.90
C LEU A 368 -44.44 -13.34 -1.88
N ASN A 369 -44.60 -14.65 -1.70
CA ASN A 369 -43.97 -15.63 -2.59
C ASN A 369 -44.48 -15.48 -4.04
N PHE A 370 -45.79 -15.27 -4.21
CA PHE A 370 -46.38 -15.01 -5.53
C PHE A 370 -45.77 -13.76 -6.19
N GLN A 371 -45.65 -12.63 -5.44
CA GLN A 371 -45.12 -11.38 -5.99
C GLN A 371 -43.63 -11.45 -6.34
N ILE A 372 -42.82 -12.17 -5.55
CA ILE A 372 -41.41 -12.36 -5.83
C ILE A 372 -41.20 -13.18 -7.11
N ASN A 373 -42.03 -14.23 -7.30
CA ASN A 373 -41.96 -15.11 -8.48
C ASN A 373 -42.48 -14.47 -9.76
N LEU A 374 -43.47 -13.59 -9.69
CA LEU A 374 -44.00 -12.88 -10.85
C LEU A 374 -42.96 -12.09 -11.66
N ARG A 375 -41.86 -11.66 -10.99
CA ARG A 375 -40.85 -10.80 -11.62
C ARG A 375 -39.73 -11.58 -12.29
N GLY A 376 -39.82 -12.89 -12.45
CA GLY A 376 -38.87 -13.72 -13.20
C GLY A 376 -37.47 -13.80 -12.62
N LEU A 377 -37.31 -13.51 -11.34
CA LEU A 377 -36.03 -13.63 -10.58
C LEU A 377 -35.84 -15.09 -10.13
N SER A 378 -35.94 -16.04 -11.05
CA SER A 378 -35.95 -17.50 -10.79
C SER A 378 -34.73 -18.06 -10.06
N GLU A 379 -33.65 -17.27 -9.95
CA GLU A 379 -32.44 -17.67 -9.23
C GLU A 379 -32.33 -17.08 -7.82
N ARG A 380 -33.32 -16.30 -7.38
CA ARG A 380 -33.26 -15.62 -6.07
C ARG A 380 -34.42 -16.04 -5.18
N PHE A 381 -34.09 -16.27 -3.93
CA PHE A 381 -35.06 -16.60 -2.90
C PHE A 381 -34.90 -15.70 -1.68
N VAL A 382 -35.91 -15.69 -0.85
CA VAL A 382 -35.92 -14.97 0.41
C VAL A 382 -36.30 -15.96 1.51
N SER A 383 -35.43 -16.12 2.47
CA SER A 383 -35.75 -16.80 3.74
C SER A 383 -36.42 -15.79 4.65
N ILE A 384 -37.60 -16.09 5.17
CA ILE A 384 -38.36 -15.15 6.00
C ILE A 384 -38.95 -15.86 7.23
N PHE A 385 -38.84 -15.22 8.35
CA PHE A 385 -39.55 -15.55 9.56
C PHE A 385 -40.55 -14.39 9.89
N LEU A 386 -41.83 -14.70 10.00
CA LEU A 386 -42.85 -13.76 10.39
C LEU A 386 -43.52 -14.24 11.67
N ALA A 387 -43.75 -13.31 12.63
CA ALA A 387 -44.48 -13.60 13.85
C ALA A 387 -45.35 -12.43 14.23
N ILE A 388 -46.58 -12.73 14.71
CA ILE A 388 -47.44 -11.79 15.36
C ILE A 388 -47.44 -12.09 16.85
N TYR A 389 -47.09 -11.11 17.66
CA TYR A 389 -47.17 -11.19 19.09
C TYR A 389 -48.30 -10.30 19.61
N ASP A 390 -49.21 -10.91 20.37
CA ASP A 390 -50.26 -10.20 21.13
C ASP A 390 -49.83 -10.09 22.58
N TYR A 391 -49.50 -8.88 23.03
CA TYR A 391 -49.03 -8.72 24.42
C TYR A 391 -50.14 -8.73 25.46
N LYS A 392 -51.42 -8.69 25.06
CA LYS A 392 -52.56 -8.83 25.96
C LYS A 392 -52.78 -10.30 26.36
N SER A 393 -52.76 -11.17 25.34
CA SER A 393 -52.90 -12.64 25.52
C SER A 393 -51.58 -13.33 25.76
N GLN A 394 -50.45 -12.66 25.54
CA GLN A 394 -49.10 -13.23 25.59
C GLN A 394 -48.87 -14.39 24.60
N VAL A 395 -49.58 -14.40 23.49
CA VAL A 395 -49.49 -15.41 22.44
C VAL A 395 -48.61 -14.93 21.30
N LEU A 396 -47.70 -15.78 20.86
CA LEU A 396 -46.90 -15.60 19.66
C LEU A 396 -47.35 -16.60 18.58
N GLU A 397 -47.88 -16.11 17.49
CA GLU A 397 -48.19 -16.88 16.29
C GLU A 397 -47.08 -16.64 15.25
N TYR A 398 -46.57 -17.65 14.57
CA TYR A 398 -45.45 -17.51 13.63
C TYR A 398 -45.58 -18.44 12.43
N VAL A 399 -44.83 -18.15 11.39
CA VAL A 399 -44.68 -18.90 10.16
C VAL A 399 -43.26 -18.76 9.64
#